data_4cd7df5866ea2f7f64bb0d826961bdc6
#
_entry.id   4cd7df5866ea2f7f64bb0d826961bdc6
#
_cell.length_a   1.000
_cell.length_b   1.000
_cell.length_c   1.000
_cell.angle_alpha   90.00
_cell.angle_beta   90.00
_cell.angle_gamma   90.00
#
_symmetry.space_group_name_H-M   'P 1'
#
loop_
_entity.id
_entity.type
_entity.pdbx_description
1 polymer ?
#
loop_
_entity_poly.entity_id
_entity_poly.type
_entity_poly.pdbx_seq_one_letter_code
_entity_poly.pdbx_strand_id
1 'polypeptide(L)'
;MQLNPSEISDLIKKRIENFDVNVEAHTEGTVVSVTDGIIRVHGLSQAMQGEMLEFPGNSYGMALNLERDSVGVVMLGAYQHITEGDTVKCTGKILEVPVGEALLGRVVDALGNPIDGKGEIDTDQMAPVEKIAPGVIARKSVDQPIQLGLKSIDAMVPVGRGQRELIIGDRQTGKTAIAIDAIINQKGTGIKCIYVAIGQKRSSISNVVRKLEEHGAMEHTIIVVASASESAAQQFIAPYTGCSMGEYFRDKGEDALIIYDDLTKQAWAYRQMSLLLRRPPGREAYPGDVFYIHSRLLERASRISADEVEKITGGKVKGKTGSLTALPIIETQGGDVSAFVPTNVISITDGQIFLESDLFNSGIRPAVNAGLSVSRVGGAAQTKIIKKLGGGTRLDLAQYRELAAFAQFASDLDESTRKQIERGQRVTELMKQNQYSPMSVAEMGVSLHAANEGFLDDLEVNKVLAFEAALQSYMKSAHADLLKTINDTGDYSNEIKQAIQSAIETFIKTNSW
;
A
#
# COMPACT_ATOMS: atom_id res chain seq x y z
N MET A 1 57.81 -34.67 15.91
CA MET A 1 57.94 -35.48 14.71
C MET A 1 58.06 -34.55 13.52
N GLN A 2 59.21 -34.48 12.92
CA GLN A 2 59.37 -33.72 11.67
C GLN A 2 58.92 -34.64 10.53
N LEU A 3 57.85 -34.29 9.86
CA LEU A 3 57.36 -34.96 8.69
C LEU A 3 58.40 -34.79 7.55
N ASN A 4 58.81 -35.86 6.93
CA ASN A 4 59.77 -35.91 5.84
C ASN A 4 59.12 -35.29 4.58
N PRO A 5 59.82 -34.48 3.75
CA PRO A 5 59.23 -33.88 2.54
C PRO A 5 58.59 -34.89 1.57
N SER A 6 59.08 -36.12 1.54
CA SER A 6 58.48 -37.23 0.77
C SER A 6 57.11 -37.66 1.30
N GLU A 7 56.90 -37.70 2.63
CA GLU A 7 55.63 -38.09 3.24
C GLU A 7 54.55 -37.00 3.04
N ILE A 8 54.97 -35.72 3.04
CA ILE A 8 54.07 -34.58 2.71
C ILE A 8 53.66 -34.67 1.22
N SER A 9 54.59 -35.02 0.33
CA SER A 9 54.30 -35.15 -1.10
C SER A 9 53.33 -36.30 -1.37
N ASP A 10 53.51 -37.43 -0.68
CA ASP A 10 52.62 -38.62 -0.81
C ASP A 10 51.24 -38.38 -0.17
N LEU A 11 51.17 -37.61 0.91
CA LEU A 11 49.89 -37.16 1.49
C LEU A 11 49.13 -36.21 0.57
N ILE A 12 49.82 -35.30 -0.08
CA ILE A 12 49.25 -34.37 -1.07
C ILE A 12 48.81 -35.15 -2.32
N LYS A 13 49.63 -36.10 -2.82
CA LYS A 13 49.22 -36.98 -3.94
C LYS A 13 47.97 -37.82 -3.61
N LYS A 14 47.93 -38.49 -2.46
CA LYS A 14 46.77 -39.25 -2.02
C LYS A 14 45.51 -38.36 -1.84
N ARG A 15 45.70 -37.12 -1.43
CA ARG A 15 44.56 -36.16 -1.34
C ARG A 15 44.08 -35.69 -2.72
N ILE A 16 45.00 -35.55 -3.68
CA ILE A 16 44.69 -35.21 -5.07
C ILE A 16 44.06 -36.39 -5.80
N GLU A 17 44.55 -37.61 -5.59
CA GLU A 17 43.97 -38.86 -6.18
C GLU A 17 42.59 -39.20 -5.62
N ASN A 18 42.30 -38.84 -4.37
CA ASN A 18 40.98 -38.97 -3.74
C ASN A 18 40.10 -37.71 -3.90
N PHE A 19 40.52 -36.76 -4.70
CA PHE A 19 39.69 -35.64 -5.10
C PHE A 19 38.81 -36.11 -6.25
N ASP A 20 37.82 -36.96 -5.90
CA ASP A 20 36.69 -37.19 -6.78
C ASP A 20 36.06 -35.83 -7.04
N VAL A 21 36.22 -35.37 -8.25
CA VAL A 21 35.49 -34.21 -8.77
C VAL A 21 34.05 -34.68 -8.91
N ASN A 22 33.35 -34.75 -7.79
CA ASN A 22 31.92 -34.90 -7.82
C ASN A 22 31.34 -33.67 -8.52
N VAL A 23 30.67 -33.91 -9.62
CA VAL A 23 29.90 -32.90 -10.39
C VAL A 23 28.84 -32.23 -9.50
N GLU A 24 28.57 -32.75 -8.31
CA GLU A 24 27.74 -32.14 -7.26
C GLU A 24 28.40 -30.99 -6.49
N ALA A 25 29.73 -30.81 -6.59
CA ALA A 25 30.50 -29.80 -5.83
C ALA A 25 30.14 -28.32 -6.16
N HIS A 26 29.35 -28.07 -7.19
CA HIS A 26 28.91 -26.73 -7.57
C HIS A 26 27.60 -26.30 -6.93
N THR A 27 26.85 -27.21 -6.34
CA THR A 27 25.53 -26.99 -5.71
C THR A 27 25.58 -26.96 -4.19
N GLU A 28 26.72 -27.29 -3.59
CA GLU A 28 26.93 -27.27 -2.14
C GLU A 28 27.98 -26.24 -1.76
N GLY A 29 27.77 -25.62 -0.61
CA GLY A 29 28.67 -24.64 -0.01
C GLY A 29 28.80 -24.85 1.49
N THR A 30 29.73 -24.13 2.11
CA THR A 30 30.02 -24.24 3.55
C THR A 30 29.81 -22.88 4.23
N VAL A 31 29.14 -22.89 5.36
CA VAL A 31 28.96 -21.71 6.21
C VAL A 31 30.31 -21.23 6.74
N VAL A 32 30.64 -19.96 6.45
CA VAL A 32 31.88 -19.31 6.90
C VAL A 32 31.66 -18.44 8.12
N SER A 33 30.50 -17.79 8.20
CA SER A 33 30.13 -16.95 9.35
C SER A 33 28.61 -16.79 9.47
N VAL A 34 28.15 -16.63 10.70
CA VAL A 34 26.74 -16.37 11.04
C VAL A 34 26.68 -15.09 11.89
N THR A 35 25.92 -14.09 11.46
CA THR A 35 25.77 -12.83 12.18
C THR A 35 24.34 -12.29 12.01
N ASP A 36 23.56 -12.25 13.06
CA ASP A 36 22.21 -11.66 13.10
C ASP A 36 21.28 -12.05 11.93
N GLY A 37 21.27 -13.37 11.61
CA GLY A 37 20.46 -13.90 10.53
C GLY A 37 21.01 -13.68 9.11
N ILE A 38 22.20 -13.10 9.00
CA ILE A 38 22.99 -13.05 7.78
C ILE A 38 24.06 -14.13 7.84
N ILE A 39 24.12 -14.97 6.82
CA ILE A 39 25.08 -16.07 6.72
C ILE A 39 25.95 -15.86 5.49
N ARG A 40 27.24 -16.05 5.68
CA ARG A 40 28.20 -16.07 4.60
C ARG A 40 28.55 -17.51 4.27
N VAL A 41 28.34 -17.89 3.03
CA VAL A 41 28.58 -19.25 2.53
C VAL A 41 29.69 -19.21 1.48
N HIS A 42 30.71 -20.03 1.65
CA HIS A 42 31.76 -20.24 0.65
C HIS A 42 31.34 -21.33 -0.31
N GLY A 43 31.64 -21.17 -1.58
CA GLY A 43 31.17 -22.05 -2.65
C GLY A 43 29.90 -21.53 -3.30
N LEU A 44 28.98 -22.44 -3.69
CA LEU A 44 27.71 -22.09 -4.35
C LEU A 44 27.89 -21.27 -5.63
N SER A 45 28.86 -21.62 -6.47
CA SER A 45 29.21 -20.85 -7.69
C SER A 45 28.07 -20.77 -8.72
N GLN A 46 27.04 -21.59 -8.58
CA GLN A 46 25.85 -21.59 -9.45
C GLN A 46 24.61 -20.96 -8.81
N ALA A 47 24.72 -20.45 -7.57
CA ALA A 47 23.60 -19.80 -6.91
C ALA A 47 23.12 -18.58 -7.68
N MET A 48 21.80 -18.46 -7.82
CA MET A 48 21.15 -17.31 -8.46
C MET A 48 20.76 -16.24 -7.43
N GLN A 49 20.68 -15.00 -7.88
CA GLN A 49 20.15 -13.92 -7.06
C GLN A 49 18.69 -14.20 -6.69
N GLY A 50 18.37 -14.18 -5.40
CA GLY A 50 17.01 -14.49 -4.90
C GLY A 50 16.71 -15.99 -4.79
N GLU A 51 17.67 -16.86 -5.04
CA GLU A 51 17.51 -18.30 -4.88
C GLU A 51 17.36 -18.68 -3.41
N MET A 52 16.49 -19.65 -3.17
CA MET A 52 16.35 -20.31 -1.88
C MET A 52 17.50 -21.29 -1.67
N LEU A 53 18.17 -21.19 -0.55
CA LEU A 53 19.24 -22.08 -0.12
C LEU A 53 18.77 -22.88 1.09
N GLU A 54 19.02 -24.19 1.07
CA GLU A 54 18.67 -25.11 2.14
C GLU A 54 19.82 -25.26 3.13
N PHE A 55 19.50 -25.07 4.40
CA PHE A 55 20.40 -25.21 5.53
C PHE A 55 20.00 -26.42 6.40
N PRO A 56 20.89 -26.91 7.29
CA PRO A 56 20.54 -27.96 8.25
C PRO A 56 19.28 -27.60 9.04
N GLY A 57 18.49 -28.62 9.39
CA GLY A 57 17.27 -28.44 10.19
C GLY A 57 16.07 -27.92 9.39
N ASN A 58 16.01 -28.15 8.07
CA ASN A 58 14.95 -27.64 7.20
C ASN A 58 14.78 -26.11 7.26
N SER A 59 15.88 -25.40 7.43
CA SER A 59 15.90 -23.94 7.43
C SER A 59 16.27 -23.43 6.04
N TYR A 60 15.67 -22.31 5.66
CA TYR A 60 15.87 -21.72 4.35
C TYR A 60 16.37 -20.30 4.47
N GLY A 61 17.27 -19.94 3.57
CA GLY A 61 17.75 -18.59 3.38
C GLY A 61 17.66 -18.17 1.93
N MET A 62 17.70 -16.86 1.68
CA MET A 62 17.67 -16.30 0.34
C MET A 62 19.05 -15.73 -0.01
N ALA A 63 19.60 -16.11 -1.16
CA ALA A 63 20.83 -15.55 -1.70
C ALA A 63 20.61 -14.09 -2.10
N LEU A 64 21.26 -13.16 -1.38
CA LEU A 64 21.05 -11.72 -1.58
C LEU A 64 22.29 -11.03 -2.15
N ASN A 65 23.49 -11.52 -1.86
CA ASN A 65 24.76 -10.95 -2.33
C ASN A 65 25.63 -12.04 -2.93
N LEU A 66 25.87 -11.96 -4.24
CA LEU A 66 26.70 -12.91 -4.96
C LEU A 66 28.09 -12.29 -5.17
N GLU A 67 29.10 -12.80 -4.46
CA GLU A 67 30.49 -12.44 -4.59
C GLU A 67 31.26 -13.57 -5.30
N ARG A 68 32.49 -13.30 -5.70
CA ARG A 68 33.31 -14.27 -6.46
C ARG A 68 33.50 -15.59 -5.71
N ASP A 69 33.77 -15.52 -4.41
CA ASP A 69 34.15 -16.68 -3.59
C ASP A 69 33.17 -16.98 -2.47
N SER A 70 32.12 -16.15 -2.34
CA SER A 70 31.11 -16.32 -1.27
C SER A 70 29.73 -15.80 -1.68
N VAL A 71 28.72 -16.32 -1.03
CA VAL A 71 27.33 -15.88 -1.15
C VAL A 71 26.87 -15.33 0.19
N GLY A 72 26.37 -14.11 0.19
CA GLY A 72 25.68 -13.53 1.35
C GLY A 72 24.22 -13.93 1.35
N VAL A 73 23.81 -14.65 2.38
CA VAL A 73 22.49 -15.24 2.52
C VAL A 73 21.75 -14.59 3.69
N VAL A 74 20.47 -14.32 3.49
CA VAL A 74 19.57 -13.78 4.52
C VAL A 74 18.61 -14.88 4.93
N MET A 75 18.58 -15.20 6.22
CA MET A 75 17.72 -16.27 6.74
C MET A 75 16.26 -15.84 6.80
N LEU A 76 15.39 -16.71 6.34
CA LEU A 76 13.93 -16.49 6.30
C LEU A 76 13.20 -16.96 7.56
N GLY A 77 13.92 -17.64 8.47
CA GLY A 77 13.39 -18.19 9.71
C GLY A 77 14.42 -18.27 10.83
N ALA A 78 14.25 -19.21 11.73
CA ALA A 78 15.19 -19.46 12.83
C ALA A 78 16.56 -19.87 12.28
N TYR A 79 17.63 -19.30 12.85
CA TYR A 79 19.00 -19.55 12.40
C TYR A 79 19.96 -19.89 13.56
N GLN A 80 19.46 -19.91 14.80
CA GLN A 80 20.28 -20.08 15.99
C GLN A 80 20.98 -21.45 16.10
N HIS A 81 20.52 -22.42 15.33
CA HIS A 81 21.09 -23.77 15.25
C HIS A 81 22.14 -23.92 14.15
N ILE A 82 22.32 -22.91 13.30
CA ILE A 82 23.29 -22.96 12.21
C ILE A 82 24.65 -22.52 12.72
N THR A 83 25.67 -23.31 12.39
CA THR A 83 27.05 -23.11 12.84
C THR A 83 28.02 -22.99 11.66
N GLU A 84 29.19 -22.41 11.94
CA GLU A 84 30.30 -22.39 10.97
C GLU A 84 30.72 -23.81 10.62
N GLY A 85 30.91 -24.09 9.34
CA GLY A 85 31.21 -25.41 8.81
C GLY A 85 30.01 -26.23 8.32
N ASP A 86 28.79 -25.76 8.59
CA ASP A 86 27.58 -26.42 8.10
C ASP A 86 27.51 -26.41 6.56
N THR A 87 26.92 -27.46 5.99
CA THR A 87 26.71 -27.57 4.56
C THR A 87 25.41 -26.90 4.14
N VAL A 88 25.48 -26.11 3.06
CA VAL A 88 24.35 -25.41 2.46
C VAL A 88 24.16 -25.87 1.03
N LYS A 89 22.91 -26.07 0.59
CA LYS A 89 22.58 -26.54 -0.76
C LYS A 89 21.79 -25.53 -1.55
N CYS A 90 22.13 -25.39 -2.84
CA CYS A 90 21.27 -24.72 -3.81
C CYS A 90 20.00 -25.53 -4.04
N THR A 91 18.85 -24.87 -4.05
CA THR A 91 17.57 -25.55 -4.36
C THR A 91 17.20 -25.45 -5.83
N GLY A 92 17.83 -24.55 -6.59
CA GLY A 92 17.46 -24.22 -7.97
C GLY A 92 16.12 -23.48 -8.07
N LYS A 93 15.51 -23.08 -6.94
CA LYS A 93 14.20 -22.43 -6.88
C LYS A 93 14.32 -21.01 -6.34
N ILE A 94 13.66 -20.08 -7.01
CA ILE A 94 13.45 -18.72 -6.49
C ILE A 94 12.31 -18.77 -5.46
N LEU A 95 12.33 -17.87 -4.49
CA LEU A 95 11.32 -17.79 -3.44
C LEU A 95 9.92 -17.60 -4.05
N GLU A 96 9.03 -18.52 -3.76
CA GLU A 96 7.62 -18.50 -4.14
C GLU A 96 6.72 -18.47 -2.90
N VAL A 97 5.54 -17.89 -3.06
CA VAL A 97 4.53 -17.82 -2.00
C VAL A 97 3.16 -18.29 -2.52
N PRO A 98 2.30 -18.82 -1.64
CA PRO A 98 0.97 -19.21 -2.02
C PRO A 98 0.15 -17.98 -2.47
N VAL A 99 -0.65 -18.18 -3.51
CA VAL A 99 -1.59 -17.19 -4.04
C VAL A 99 -2.96 -17.83 -4.28
N GLY A 100 -3.99 -17.06 -4.39
CA GLY A 100 -5.31 -17.56 -4.73
C GLY A 100 -6.43 -17.06 -3.81
N GLU A 101 -7.63 -17.45 -4.14
CA GLU A 101 -8.84 -17.06 -3.40
C GLU A 101 -8.91 -17.66 -1.99
N ALA A 102 -8.25 -18.81 -1.77
CA ALA A 102 -8.16 -19.46 -0.46
C ALA A 102 -7.47 -18.59 0.61
N LEU A 103 -6.74 -17.55 0.21
CA LEU A 103 -6.09 -16.59 1.10
C LEU A 103 -7.04 -15.48 1.59
N LEU A 104 -8.20 -15.30 0.96
CA LEU A 104 -9.18 -14.28 1.39
C LEU A 104 -9.70 -14.60 2.80
N GLY A 105 -9.75 -13.60 3.65
CA GLY A 105 -10.14 -13.75 5.05
C GLY A 105 -9.03 -14.29 5.97
N ARG A 106 -7.81 -14.50 5.44
CA ARG A 106 -6.69 -15.08 6.17
C ARG A 106 -5.64 -14.04 6.56
N VAL A 107 -4.93 -14.35 7.63
CA VAL A 107 -3.75 -13.60 8.08
C VAL A 107 -2.54 -14.53 7.95
N VAL A 108 -1.54 -14.08 7.17
CA VAL A 108 -0.35 -14.86 6.84
C VAL A 108 0.93 -14.11 7.20
N ASP A 109 2.03 -14.83 7.34
CA ASP A 109 3.37 -14.26 7.49
C ASP A 109 3.96 -13.81 6.14
N ALA A 110 5.20 -13.33 6.15
CA ALA A 110 5.91 -12.89 4.95
C ALA A 110 6.18 -14.01 3.92
N LEU A 111 6.07 -15.27 4.30
CA LEU A 111 6.24 -16.43 3.43
C LEU A 111 4.90 -17.04 2.99
N GLY A 112 3.78 -16.43 3.42
CA GLY A 112 2.44 -16.91 3.11
C GLY A 112 1.91 -18.03 4.03
N ASN A 113 2.61 -18.34 5.12
CA ASN A 113 2.14 -19.31 6.10
C ASN A 113 1.02 -18.70 6.96
N PRO A 114 -0.06 -19.46 7.26
CA PRO A 114 -1.14 -18.96 8.09
C PRO A 114 -0.71 -18.74 9.54
N ILE A 115 -1.08 -17.60 10.11
CA ILE A 115 -0.79 -17.24 11.51
C ILE A 115 -2.05 -16.87 12.30
N ASP A 116 -3.22 -17.09 11.71
CA ASP A 116 -4.54 -16.73 12.26
C ASP A 116 -5.20 -17.87 13.07
N GLY A 117 -4.56 -19.03 13.15
CA GLY A 117 -5.10 -20.20 13.86
C GLY A 117 -6.28 -20.89 13.16
N LYS A 118 -6.59 -20.52 11.90
CA LYS A 118 -7.70 -21.10 11.12
C LYS A 118 -7.30 -22.33 10.30
N GLY A 119 -6.14 -22.95 10.59
CA GLY A 119 -5.61 -24.13 9.88
C GLY A 119 -4.87 -23.79 8.58
N GLU A 120 -4.42 -24.81 7.89
CA GLU A 120 -3.67 -24.71 6.63
C GLU A 120 -4.49 -24.04 5.53
N ILE A 121 -3.81 -23.43 4.56
CA ILE A 121 -4.41 -22.81 3.38
C ILE A 121 -4.35 -23.83 2.24
N ASP A 122 -5.50 -24.27 1.77
CA ASP A 122 -5.61 -25.22 0.67
C ASP A 122 -5.50 -24.48 -0.68
N THR A 123 -4.27 -24.37 -1.16
CA THR A 123 -3.97 -23.83 -2.50
C THR A 123 -2.74 -24.50 -3.10
N ASP A 124 -2.89 -24.97 -4.34
CA ASP A 124 -1.77 -25.48 -5.15
C ASP A 124 -1.09 -24.38 -5.99
N GLN A 125 -1.58 -23.13 -5.87
CA GLN A 125 -1.09 -22.03 -6.71
C GLN A 125 0.01 -21.28 -5.99
N MET A 126 1.19 -21.27 -6.59
CA MET A 126 2.37 -20.56 -6.12
C MET A 126 2.74 -19.44 -7.10
N ALA A 127 3.28 -18.36 -6.60
CA ALA A 127 3.82 -17.30 -7.43
C ALA A 127 5.18 -16.82 -6.90
N PRO A 128 6.14 -16.51 -7.78
CA PRO A 128 7.41 -15.97 -7.36
C PRO A 128 7.21 -14.62 -6.68
N VAL A 129 7.96 -14.40 -5.60
CA VAL A 129 7.92 -13.17 -4.81
C VAL A 129 8.44 -11.99 -5.63
N GLU A 130 9.52 -12.21 -6.37
CA GLU A 130 10.10 -11.22 -7.28
C GLU A 130 9.62 -11.48 -8.71
N LYS A 131 8.95 -10.51 -9.30
CA LYS A 131 8.47 -10.53 -10.69
C LYS A 131 8.82 -9.22 -11.39
N ILE A 132 9.01 -9.28 -12.69
CA ILE A 132 9.14 -8.10 -13.54
C ILE A 132 7.75 -7.46 -13.70
N ALA A 133 7.69 -6.14 -13.54
CA ALA A 133 6.47 -5.37 -13.74
C ALA A 133 5.96 -5.49 -15.20
N PRO A 134 4.64 -5.39 -15.43
CA PRO A 134 4.08 -5.38 -16.79
C PRO A 134 4.71 -4.28 -17.65
N GLY A 135 5.09 -4.64 -18.87
CA GLY A 135 5.66 -3.69 -19.85
C GLY A 135 4.65 -2.63 -20.31
N VAL A 136 5.14 -1.61 -21.00
CA VAL A 136 4.33 -0.47 -21.45
C VAL A 136 3.14 -0.90 -22.33
N ILE A 137 3.33 -1.86 -23.23
CA ILE A 137 2.30 -2.34 -24.15
C ILE A 137 1.20 -3.13 -23.43
N ALA A 138 1.55 -3.84 -22.36
CA ALA A 138 0.61 -4.61 -21.55
C ALA A 138 -0.33 -3.72 -20.71
N ARG A 139 0.02 -2.45 -20.51
CA ARG A 139 -0.73 -1.53 -19.65
C ARG A 139 -1.89 -0.87 -20.38
N LYS A 140 -2.96 -0.63 -19.63
CA LYS A 140 -4.07 0.23 -20.03
C LYS A 140 -4.05 1.51 -19.19
N SER A 141 -4.50 2.62 -19.78
CA SER A 141 -4.67 3.89 -19.06
C SER A 141 -5.64 3.74 -17.88
N VAL A 142 -5.35 4.46 -16.79
CA VAL A 142 -6.20 4.52 -15.61
C VAL A 142 -7.37 5.45 -15.90
N ASP A 143 -8.57 4.89 -16.03
CA ASP A 143 -9.79 5.58 -16.43
C ASP A 143 -11.01 5.22 -15.54
N GLN A 144 -10.80 4.43 -14.49
CA GLN A 144 -11.85 4.02 -13.55
C GLN A 144 -11.44 4.38 -12.12
N PRO A 145 -12.38 4.96 -11.33
CA PRO A 145 -12.09 5.30 -9.96
C PRO A 145 -12.00 4.06 -9.06
N ILE A 146 -11.15 4.15 -8.04
CA ILE A 146 -11.29 3.39 -6.82
C ILE A 146 -11.78 4.36 -5.75
N GLN A 147 -12.97 4.12 -5.21
CA GLN A 147 -13.55 5.00 -4.20
C GLN A 147 -12.97 4.61 -2.83
N LEU A 148 -12.34 5.57 -2.15
CA LEU A 148 -11.83 5.34 -0.80
C LEU A 148 -12.91 5.61 0.27
N GLY A 149 -14.00 6.28 -0.12
CA GLY A 149 -15.11 6.61 0.76
C GLY A 149 -14.84 7.83 1.64
N LEU A 150 -13.78 8.58 1.37
CA LEU A 150 -13.38 9.77 2.12
C LEU A 150 -13.56 11.02 1.25
N LYS A 151 -14.44 11.93 1.69
CA LYS A 151 -14.77 13.17 0.96
C LYS A 151 -13.53 13.96 0.55
N SER A 152 -12.61 14.16 1.49
CA SER A 152 -11.39 14.92 1.28
C SER A 152 -10.44 14.30 0.24
N ILE A 153 -10.50 12.98 0.04
CA ILE A 153 -9.63 12.28 -0.91
C ILE A 153 -10.36 12.13 -2.24
N ASP A 154 -11.53 11.51 -2.26
CA ASP A 154 -12.23 11.19 -3.50
C ASP A 154 -12.63 12.46 -4.30
N ALA A 155 -12.90 13.59 -3.61
CA ALA A 155 -13.20 14.86 -4.25
C ALA A 155 -11.95 15.62 -4.73
N MET A 156 -10.83 15.58 -3.97
CA MET A 156 -9.68 16.45 -4.21
C MET A 156 -8.44 15.74 -4.75
N VAL A 157 -8.21 14.49 -4.35
CA VAL A 157 -7.02 13.69 -4.67
C VAL A 157 -7.45 12.28 -5.12
N PRO A 158 -8.24 12.18 -6.20
CA PRO A 158 -8.86 10.92 -6.59
C PRO A 158 -7.83 9.87 -6.98
N VAL A 159 -8.13 8.62 -6.64
CA VAL A 159 -7.31 7.45 -6.95
C VAL A 159 -8.02 6.59 -7.98
N GLY A 160 -7.29 6.15 -9.00
CA GLY A 160 -7.81 5.28 -10.05
C GLY A 160 -7.32 3.83 -9.90
N ARG A 161 -8.05 2.90 -10.50
CA ARG A 161 -7.71 1.48 -10.53
C ARG A 161 -6.43 1.24 -11.33
N GLY A 162 -5.39 0.76 -10.65
CA GLY A 162 -4.05 0.58 -11.20
C GLY A 162 -3.08 1.73 -10.95
N GLN A 163 -3.51 2.76 -10.22
CA GLN A 163 -2.67 3.88 -9.79
C GLN A 163 -1.85 3.54 -8.54
N ARG A 164 -0.73 4.25 -8.38
CA ARG A 164 0.09 4.25 -7.16
C ARG A 164 -0.05 5.60 -6.49
N GLU A 165 -0.78 5.66 -5.39
CA GLU A 165 -0.97 6.90 -4.65
C GLU A 165 -0.35 6.79 -3.26
N LEU A 166 0.62 7.65 -2.97
CA LEU A 166 1.35 7.64 -1.70
C LEU A 166 0.52 8.27 -0.59
N ILE A 167 0.45 7.63 0.57
CA ILE A 167 -0.04 8.24 1.81
C ILE A 167 1.18 8.60 2.66
N ILE A 168 1.40 9.89 2.89
CA ILE A 168 2.60 10.39 3.56
C ILE A 168 2.25 11.35 4.70
N GLY A 169 2.97 11.28 5.80
CA GLY A 169 2.81 12.15 6.96
C GLY A 169 3.51 11.62 8.19
N ASP A 170 3.53 12.41 9.25
CA ASP A 170 4.15 12.08 10.52
C ASP A 170 3.44 10.92 11.23
N ARG A 171 4.08 10.41 12.27
CA ARG A 171 3.50 9.36 13.12
C ARG A 171 2.16 9.82 13.70
N GLN A 172 1.16 8.93 13.73
CA GLN A 172 -0.16 9.15 14.31
C GLN A 172 -1.02 10.24 13.62
N THR A 173 -0.75 10.60 12.38
CA THR A 173 -1.58 11.53 11.60
C THR A 173 -2.80 10.90 10.91
N GLY A 174 -3.03 9.60 11.11
CA GLY A 174 -4.19 8.90 10.56
C GLY A 174 -3.95 8.10 9.28
N LYS A 175 -2.68 7.87 8.86
CA LYS A 175 -2.34 7.11 7.64
C LYS A 175 -3.02 5.73 7.59
N THR A 176 -2.87 4.94 8.65
CA THR A 176 -3.48 3.60 8.76
C THR A 176 -5.01 3.67 8.78
N ALA A 177 -5.61 4.72 9.36
CA ALA A 177 -7.06 4.88 9.36
C ALA A 177 -7.62 5.06 7.94
N ILE A 178 -6.98 5.89 7.11
CA ILE A 178 -7.33 6.05 5.70
C ILE A 178 -7.23 4.71 4.95
N ALA A 179 -6.17 3.95 5.22
CA ALA A 179 -5.99 2.63 4.62
C ALA A 179 -7.12 1.64 5.00
N ILE A 180 -7.52 1.63 6.26
CA ILE A 180 -8.62 0.77 6.73
C ILE A 180 -9.95 1.23 6.11
N ASP A 181 -10.24 2.53 6.08
CA ASP A 181 -11.44 3.07 5.42
C ASP A 181 -11.49 2.69 3.94
N ALA A 182 -10.35 2.78 3.25
CA ALA A 182 -10.25 2.36 1.85
C ALA A 182 -10.62 0.87 1.65
N ILE A 183 -10.19 -0.01 2.55
CA ILE A 183 -10.53 -1.44 2.50
C ILE A 183 -12.02 -1.67 2.81
N ILE A 184 -12.53 -1.03 3.86
CA ILE A 184 -13.94 -1.15 4.27
C ILE A 184 -14.87 -0.74 3.12
N ASN A 185 -14.51 0.33 2.41
CA ASN A 185 -15.32 0.85 1.30
C ASN A 185 -15.34 -0.06 0.07
N GLN A 186 -14.43 -1.06 -0.03
CA GLN A 186 -14.45 -2.03 -1.12
C GLN A 186 -15.46 -3.17 -0.93
N LYS A 187 -16.13 -3.24 0.21
CA LYS A 187 -17.17 -4.25 0.46
C LYS A 187 -18.25 -4.19 -0.61
N GLY A 188 -18.49 -5.32 -1.27
CA GLY A 188 -19.51 -5.44 -2.32
C GLY A 188 -19.11 -4.90 -3.69
N THR A 189 -17.91 -4.31 -3.85
CA THR A 189 -17.43 -3.79 -5.15
C THR A 189 -16.77 -4.86 -6.03
N GLY A 190 -16.45 -6.02 -5.45
CA GLY A 190 -15.68 -7.08 -6.11
C GLY A 190 -14.17 -6.89 -6.05
N ILE A 191 -13.66 -5.76 -5.55
CA ILE A 191 -12.24 -5.48 -5.41
C ILE A 191 -11.66 -6.28 -4.24
N LYS A 192 -10.56 -7.01 -4.50
CA LYS A 192 -9.84 -7.77 -3.49
C LYS A 192 -8.80 -6.86 -2.83
N CYS A 193 -8.68 -6.93 -1.52
CA CYS A 193 -7.76 -6.08 -0.76
C CYS A 193 -6.62 -6.90 -0.16
N ILE A 194 -5.43 -6.34 -0.18
CA ILE A 194 -4.25 -6.88 0.48
C ILE A 194 -3.69 -5.81 1.42
N TYR A 195 -3.62 -6.12 2.71
CA TYR A 195 -3.00 -5.23 3.69
C TYR A 195 -1.69 -5.84 4.16
N VAL A 196 -0.58 -5.14 3.91
CA VAL A 196 0.76 -5.58 4.29
C VAL A 196 1.23 -4.78 5.49
N ALA A 197 1.30 -5.40 6.66
CA ALA A 197 1.81 -4.82 7.89
C ALA A 197 3.31 -5.06 8.01
N ILE A 198 4.12 -3.99 7.97
CA ILE A 198 5.58 -4.06 7.96
C ILE A 198 6.15 -3.38 9.20
N GLY A 199 6.88 -4.14 10.01
CA GLY A 199 7.57 -3.60 11.19
C GLY A 199 6.65 -2.96 12.24
N GLN A 200 5.38 -3.32 12.25
CA GLN A 200 4.39 -2.82 13.22
C GLN A 200 4.36 -3.68 14.49
N LYS A 201 3.87 -3.09 15.58
CA LYS A 201 3.61 -3.82 16.82
C LYS A 201 2.46 -4.81 16.62
N ARG A 202 2.58 -6.02 17.15
CA ARG A 202 1.51 -7.05 17.09
C ARG A 202 0.15 -6.55 17.58
N SER A 203 0.13 -5.72 18.63
CA SER A 203 -1.11 -5.11 19.11
C SER A 203 -1.78 -4.18 18.11
N SER A 204 -0.99 -3.44 17.33
CA SER A 204 -1.53 -2.58 16.25
C SER A 204 -2.12 -3.42 15.13
N ILE A 205 -1.44 -4.49 14.74
CA ILE A 205 -1.91 -5.43 13.71
C ILE A 205 -3.21 -6.11 14.15
N SER A 206 -3.29 -6.61 15.40
CA SER A 206 -4.52 -7.19 15.95
C SER A 206 -5.68 -6.20 15.94
N ASN A 207 -5.40 -4.92 16.16
CA ASN A 207 -6.42 -3.87 16.08
C ASN A 207 -6.94 -3.67 14.65
N VAL A 208 -6.07 -3.71 13.65
CA VAL A 208 -6.46 -3.64 12.23
C VAL A 208 -7.34 -4.82 11.86
N VAL A 209 -6.90 -6.05 12.18
CA VAL A 209 -7.67 -7.29 11.93
C VAL A 209 -9.07 -7.17 12.53
N ARG A 210 -9.16 -6.83 13.82
CA ARG A 210 -10.44 -6.67 14.53
C ARG A 210 -11.33 -5.62 13.86
N LYS A 211 -10.77 -4.47 13.45
CA LYS A 211 -11.55 -3.43 12.77
C LYS A 211 -12.10 -3.89 11.43
N LEU A 212 -11.34 -4.61 10.66
CA LEU A 212 -11.80 -5.19 9.40
C LEU A 212 -12.87 -6.28 9.62
N GLU A 213 -12.74 -7.10 10.66
CA GLU A 213 -13.74 -8.10 11.06
C GLU A 213 -15.05 -7.43 11.50
N GLU A 214 -14.98 -6.42 12.39
CA GLU A 214 -16.17 -5.66 12.87
C GLU A 214 -17.00 -5.08 11.73
N HIS A 215 -16.36 -4.68 10.61
CA HIS A 215 -17.03 -4.12 9.44
C HIS A 215 -17.32 -5.15 8.33
N GLY A 216 -16.98 -6.42 8.56
CA GLY A 216 -17.16 -7.49 7.56
C GLY A 216 -16.28 -7.31 6.32
N ALA A 217 -15.15 -6.65 6.47
CA ALA A 217 -14.20 -6.39 5.37
C ALA A 217 -13.14 -7.47 5.22
N MET A 218 -13.00 -8.38 6.20
CA MET A 218 -12.07 -9.51 6.09
C MET A 218 -12.42 -10.47 4.95
N GLU A 219 -13.70 -10.62 4.60
CA GLU A 219 -14.13 -11.55 3.54
C GLU A 219 -13.47 -11.31 2.17
N HIS A 220 -13.09 -10.06 1.89
CA HIS A 220 -12.41 -9.68 0.64
C HIS A 220 -10.97 -9.21 0.87
N THR A 221 -10.38 -9.50 2.04
CA THR A 221 -9.07 -9.00 2.43
C THR A 221 -8.11 -10.12 2.80
N ILE A 222 -6.85 -10.01 2.34
CA ILE A 222 -5.70 -10.81 2.77
C ILE A 222 -4.82 -9.90 3.62
N ILE A 223 -4.35 -10.39 4.78
CA ILE A 223 -3.42 -9.64 5.62
C ILE A 223 -2.08 -10.36 5.65
N VAL A 224 -1.02 -9.68 5.21
CA VAL A 224 0.37 -10.17 5.25
C VAL A 224 1.09 -9.45 6.38
N VAL A 225 1.70 -10.20 7.28
CA VAL A 225 2.30 -9.65 8.49
C VAL A 225 3.80 -9.93 8.54
N ALA A 226 4.59 -8.89 8.71
CA ALA A 226 5.96 -8.95 9.19
C ALA A 226 6.10 -7.96 10.35
N SER A 227 5.86 -8.42 11.57
CA SER A 227 5.83 -7.55 12.75
C SER A 227 7.23 -7.05 13.12
N ALA A 228 7.30 -6.07 14.03
CA ALA A 228 8.57 -5.52 14.52
C ALA A 228 9.47 -6.54 15.25
N SER A 229 8.93 -7.70 15.63
CA SER A 229 9.67 -8.79 16.26
C SER A 229 10.21 -9.81 15.26
N GLU A 230 9.78 -9.78 14.01
CA GLU A 230 10.31 -10.64 12.96
C GLU A 230 11.63 -10.09 12.39
N SER A 231 12.38 -10.96 11.71
CA SER A 231 13.67 -10.61 11.12
C SER A 231 13.56 -9.50 10.07
N ALA A 232 14.66 -8.79 9.85
CA ALA A 232 14.75 -7.78 8.78
C ALA A 232 14.45 -8.39 7.40
N ALA A 233 14.81 -9.67 7.18
CA ALA A 233 14.50 -10.39 5.96
C ALA A 233 13.00 -10.50 5.72
N GLN A 234 12.23 -10.89 6.72
CA GLN A 234 10.78 -11.01 6.61
C GLN A 234 10.12 -9.65 6.40
N GLN A 235 10.57 -8.61 7.09
CA GLN A 235 10.08 -7.24 6.86
C GLN A 235 10.40 -6.72 5.46
N PHE A 236 11.53 -7.12 4.88
CA PHE A 236 11.91 -6.78 3.52
C PHE A 236 11.05 -7.50 2.48
N ILE A 237 10.75 -8.79 2.67
CA ILE A 237 10.04 -9.63 1.70
C ILE A 237 8.54 -9.39 1.71
N ALA A 238 7.93 -9.13 2.87
CA ALA A 238 6.48 -9.03 3.04
C ALA A 238 5.76 -8.15 1.99
N PRO A 239 6.27 -6.98 1.60
CA PRO A 239 5.64 -6.18 0.53
C PRO A 239 5.59 -6.90 -0.82
N TYR A 240 6.65 -7.62 -1.17
CA TYR A 240 6.69 -8.39 -2.42
C TYR A 240 5.75 -9.59 -2.39
N THR A 241 5.65 -10.27 -1.25
CA THR A 241 4.67 -11.34 -1.02
C THR A 241 3.25 -10.84 -1.23
N GLY A 242 2.88 -9.75 -0.56
CA GLY A 242 1.57 -9.13 -0.74
C GLY A 242 1.31 -8.70 -2.19
N CYS A 243 2.35 -8.17 -2.86
CA CYS A 243 2.26 -7.79 -4.26
C CYS A 243 1.95 -9.00 -5.16
N SER A 244 2.63 -10.15 -4.97
CA SER A 244 2.36 -11.37 -5.72
C SER A 244 0.93 -11.89 -5.51
N MET A 245 0.41 -11.78 -4.28
CA MET A 245 -0.99 -12.11 -3.98
C MET A 245 -1.97 -11.18 -4.69
N GLY A 246 -1.69 -9.88 -4.76
CA GLY A 246 -2.50 -8.91 -5.49
C GLY A 246 -2.44 -9.08 -7.01
N GLU A 247 -1.27 -9.39 -7.55
CA GLU A 247 -1.08 -9.67 -8.98
C GLU A 247 -1.87 -10.87 -9.46
N TYR A 248 -2.06 -11.88 -8.62
CA TYR A 248 -2.88 -13.04 -8.95
C TYR A 248 -4.28 -12.62 -9.40
N PHE A 249 -4.94 -11.72 -8.69
CA PHE A 249 -6.26 -11.22 -9.05
C PHE A 249 -6.20 -10.34 -10.31
N ARG A 250 -5.24 -9.41 -10.38
CA ARG A 250 -5.04 -8.58 -11.58
C ARG A 250 -4.86 -9.45 -12.83
N ASP A 251 -4.01 -10.44 -12.77
CA ASP A 251 -3.66 -11.31 -13.89
C ASP A 251 -4.84 -12.19 -14.34
N LYS A 252 -5.84 -12.41 -13.48
CA LYS A 252 -7.12 -13.05 -13.79
C LYS A 252 -8.18 -12.09 -14.35
N GLY A 253 -7.87 -10.81 -14.52
CA GLY A 253 -8.81 -9.81 -14.99
C GLY A 253 -9.77 -9.29 -13.92
N GLU A 254 -9.31 -9.29 -12.67
CA GLU A 254 -10.00 -8.73 -11.52
C GLU A 254 -9.28 -7.46 -11.03
N ASP A 255 -9.91 -6.73 -10.13
CA ASP A 255 -9.33 -5.54 -9.51
C ASP A 255 -8.87 -5.84 -8.08
N ALA A 256 -7.67 -5.40 -7.76
CA ALA A 256 -7.12 -5.53 -6.41
C ALA A 256 -6.58 -4.18 -5.89
N LEU A 257 -6.65 -4.00 -4.58
CA LEU A 257 -6.08 -2.88 -3.84
C LEU A 257 -5.04 -3.41 -2.86
N ILE A 258 -3.81 -2.91 -2.93
CA ILE A 258 -2.77 -3.26 -1.97
C ILE A 258 -2.31 -2.04 -1.17
N ILE A 259 -2.17 -2.24 0.14
CA ILE A 259 -1.69 -1.24 1.07
C ILE A 259 -0.39 -1.73 1.70
N TYR A 260 0.65 -0.91 1.67
CA TYR A 260 1.94 -1.19 2.30
C TYR A 260 2.12 -0.28 3.52
N ASP A 261 1.91 -0.81 4.72
CA ASP A 261 1.97 -0.05 5.97
C ASP A 261 3.12 -0.52 6.87
N ASP A 262 4.34 0.04 6.78
CA ASP A 262 4.78 1.09 5.89
C ASP A 262 6.13 0.74 5.18
N LEU A 263 6.37 1.37 4.04
CA LEU A 263 7.60 1.17 3.27
C LEU A 263 8.83 1.83 3.90
N THR A 264 8.67 2.76 4.83
CA THR A 264 9.79 3.33 5.62
C THR A 264 10.48 2.23 6.40
N LYS A 265 9.70 1.33 7.04
CA LYS A 265 10.25 0.21 7.80
C LYS A 265 10.86 -0.85 6.91
N GLN A 266 10.30 -1.09 5.73
CA GLN A 266 10.96 -1.94 4.72
C GLN A 266 12.35 -1.39 4.37
N ALA A 267 12.46 -0.08 4.14
CA ALA A 267 13.74 0.55 3.85
C ALA A 267 14.74 0.43 5.03
N TRP A 268 14.26 0.53 6.27
CA TRP A 268 15.10 0.32 7.45
C TRP A 268 15.60 -1.12 7.55
N ALA A 269 14.73 -2.09 7.31
CA ALA A 269 15.10 -3.50 7.27
C ALA A 269 16.16 -3.77 6.18
N TYR A 270 15.98 -3.22 5.01
CA TYR A 270 16.94 -3.34 3.91
C TYR A 270 18.28 -2.68 4.22
N ARG A 271 18.28 -1.50 4.85
CA ARG A 271 19.49 -0.83 5.33
C ARG A 271 20.23 -1.71 6.34
N GLN A 272 19.53 -2.28 7.32
CA GLN A 272 20.11 -3.18 8.31
C GLN A 272 20.78 -4.38 7.64
N MET A 273 20.10 -5.08 6.77
CA MET A 273 20.66 -6.23 6.04
C MET A 273 21.88 -5.84 5.19
N SER A 274 21.80 -4.70 4.50
CA SER A 274 22.89 -4.22 3.64
C SER A 274 24.15 -3.88 4.42
N LEU A 275 24.01 -3.29 5.62
CA LEU A 275 25.12 -3.00 6.51
C LEU A 275 25.76 -4.29 7.05
N LEU A 276 24.96 -5.29 7.42
CA LEU A 276 25.45 -6.60 7.87
C LEU A 276 26.15 -7.37 6.73
N LEU A 277 25.66 -7.22 5.49
CA LEU A 277 26.32 -7.73 4.28
C LEU A 277 27.55 -6.92 3.86
N ARG A 278 27.93 -5.88 4.62
CA ARG A 278 29.05 -4.97 4.36
C ARG A 278 28.97 -4.25 3.02
N ARG A 279 27.78 -4.01 2.50
CA ARG A 279 27.59 -3.15 1.33
C ARG A 279 27.92 -1.70 1.68
N PRO A 280 28.59 -0.95 0.79
CA PRO A 280 28.95 0.43 1.07
C PRO A 280 27.71 1.29 1.30
N PRO A 281 27.62 2.03 2.42
CA PRO A 281 26.49 2.91 2.71
C PRO A 281 26.56 4.20 1.89
N GLY A 282 25.39 4.67 1.45
CA GLY A 282 25.20 5.97 0.83
C GLY A 282 24.55 6.99 1.78
N ARG A 283 23.69 7.86 1.24
CA ARG A 283 22.95 8.88 2.01
C ARG A 283 22.12 8.21 3.11
N GLU A 284 22.16 8.75 4.33
CA GLU A 284 21.45 8.23 5.52
C GLU A 284 21.77 6.75 5.81
N ALA A 285 22.96 6.29 5.42
CA ALA A 285 23.43 4.91 5.51
C ALA A 285 22.59 3.88 4.71
N TYR A 286 21.75 4.30 3.79
CA TYR A 286 21.07 3.40 2.87
C TYR A 286 22.02 2.92 1.78
N PRO A 287 21.84 1.68 1.29
CA PRO A 287 22.59 1.19 0.12
C PRO A 287 22.13 1.92 -1.15
N GLY A 288 22.98 1.98 -2.17
CA GLY A 288 22.72 2.72 -3.40
C GLY A 288 21.50 2.24 -4.19
N ASP A 289 21.06 1.01 -3.96
CA ASP A 289 19.91 0.39 -4.64
C ASP A 289 18.58 0.49 -3.87
N VAL A 290 18.50 1.27 -2.78
CA VAL A 290 17.27 1.44 -2.02
C VAL A 290 16.12 2.04 -2.85
N PHE A 291 16.43 2.90 -3.82
CA PHE A 291 15.43 3.38 -4.78
C PHE A 291 14.84 2.22 -5.58
N TYR A 292 15.69 1.30 -6.03
CA TYR A 292 15.29 0.18 -6.86
C TYR A 292 14.39 -0.82 -6.13
N ILE A 293 14.55 -1.03 -4.83
CA ILE A 293 13.62 -1.91 -4.08
C ILE A 293 12.19 -1.38 -4.09
N HIS A 294 11.99 -0.07 -3.96
CA HIS A 294 10.65 0.53 -3.99
C HIS A 294 10.13 0.67 -5.42
N SER A 295 10.99 1.04 -6.39
CA SER A 295 10.55 1.22 -7.77
C SER A 295 10.10 -0.10 -8.41
N ARG A 296 10.88 -1.19 -8.25
CA ARG A 296 10.49 -2.49 -8.80
C ARG A 296 9.26 -3.09 -8.13
N LEU A 297 9.01 -2.76 -6.84
CA LEU A 297 7.78 -3.13 -6.15
C LEU A 297 6.57 -2.36 -6.69
N LEU A 298 6.66 -1.04 -6.68
CA LEU A 298 5.53 -0.16 -7.01
C LEU A 298 5.19 -0.14 -8.50
N GLU A 299 6.17 -0.38 -9.39
CA GLU A 299 5.89 -0.53 -10.83
C GLU A 299 5.05 -1.77 -11.17
N ARG A 300 4.99 -2.76 -10.29
CA ARG A 300 4.11 -3.93 -10.43
C ARG A 300 2.62 -3.56 -10.28
N ALA A 301 2.32 -2.49 -9.53
CA ALA A 301 0.97 -1.92 -9.49
C ALA A 301 0.67 -1.22 -10.81
N SER A 302 -0.36 -1.69 -11.50
CA SER A 302 -0.74 -1.22 -12.82
C SER A 302 -2.12 -1.72 -13.20
N ARG A 303 -2.70 -1.12 -14.23
CA ARG A 303 -3.84 -1.67 -14.95
C ARG A 303 -3.36 -2.34 -16.23
N ILE A 304 -3.75 -3.59 -16.45
CA ILE A 304 -3.37 -4.34 -17.64
C ILE A 304 -4.55 -4.42 -18.63
N SER A 305 -4.19 -4.51 -19.92
CA SER A 305 -5.16 -4.59 -21.00
C SER A 305 -5.88 -5.94 -21.05
N ALA A 306 -7.01 -6.00 -21.73
CA ALA A 306 -7.75 -7.25 -21.91
C ALA A 306 -6.95 -8.29 -22.72
N ASP A 307 -6.17 -7.83 -23.69
CA ASP A 307 -5.30 -8.70 -24.50
C ASP A 307 -4.20 -9.35 -23.65
N GLU A 308 -3.64 -8.59 -22.70
CA GLU A 308 -2.63 -9.13 -21.77
C GLU A 308 -3.24 -10.13 -20.79
N VAL A 309 -4.44 -9.86 -20.26
CA VAL A 309 -5.19 -10.81 -19.43
C VAL A 309 -5.48 -12.10 -20.20
N GLU A 310 -5.94 -12.00 -21.45
CA GLU A 310 -6.19 -13.16 -22.30
C GLU A 310 -4.92 -13.98 -22.53
N LYS A 311 -3.80 -13.32 -22.78
CA LYS A 311 -2.49 -13.96 -22.97
C LYS A 311 -2.02 -14.68 -21.69
N ILE A 312 -2.05 -14.02 -20.53
CA ILE A 312 -1.63 -14.59 -19.23
C ILE A 312 -2.50 -15.80 -18.87
N THR A 313 -3.81 -15.70 -19.10
CA THR A 313 -4.77 -16.77 -18.76
C THR A 313 -4.84 -17.88 -19.82
N GLY A 314 -4.03 -17.82 -20.89
CA GLY A 314 -4.07 -18.79 -21.98
C GLY A 314 -5.42 -18.82 -22.71
N GLY A 315 -6.08 -17.67 -22.86
CA GLY A 315 -7.37 -17.51 -23.53
C GLY A 315 -8.60 -17.87 -22.68
N LYS A 316 -8.42 -18.19 -21.38
CA LYS A 316 -9.53 -18.55 -20.49
C LYS A 316 -10.40 -17.33 -20.11
N VAL A 317 -9.80 -16.15 -19.99
CA VAL A 317 -10.49 -14.89 -19.67
C VAL A 317 -10.36 -13.95 -20.84
N LYS A 318 -11.48 -13.49 -21.40
CA LYS A 318 -11.54 -12.61 -22.57
C LYS A 318 -12.29 -11.31 -22.27
N GLY A 319 -11.80 -10.20 -22.84
CA GLY A 319 -12.47 -8.91 -22.78
C GLY A 319 -12.47 -8.24 -21.40
N LYS A 320 -11.77 -8.80 -20.41
CA LYS A 320 -11.64 -8.23 -19.06
C LYS A 320 -10.27 -7.62 -18.86
N THR A 321 -10.23 -6.42 -18.29
CA THR A 321 -9.00 -5.79 -17.80
C THR A 321 -8.81 -6.15 -16.33
N GLY A 322 -7.57 -6.19 -15.87
CA GLY A 322 -7.27 -6.35 -14.46
C GLY A 322 -6.47 -5.16 -13.92
N SER A 323 -6.58 -4.88 -12.63
CA SER A 323 -5.79 -3.83 -11.99
C SER A 323 -5.25 -4.21 -10.62
N LEU A 324 -4.09 -3.66 -10.29
CA LEU A 324 -3.53 -3.65 -8.95
C LEU A 324 -3.24 -2.19 -8.59
N THR A 325 -4.03 -1.64 -7.68
CA THR A 325 -3.87 -0.27 -7.15
C THR A 325 -3.03 -0.32 -5.90
N ALA A 326 -2.02 0.52 -5.77
CA ALA A 326 -1.14 0.54 -4.60
C ALA A 326 -1.31 1.83 -3.80
N LEU A 327 -1.48 1.69 -2.49
CA LEU A 327 -1.42 2.75 -1.49
C LEU A 327 -0.21 2.50 -0.58
N PRO A 328 1.02 2.86 -0.99
CA PRO A 328 2.17 2.83 -0.11
C PRO A 328 2.04 3.90 0.96
N ILE A 329 2.46 3.57 2.18
CA ILE A 329 2.53 4.50 3.31
C ILE A 329 4.00 4.80 3.59
N ILE A 330 4.31 6.09 3.77
CA ILE A 330 5.61 6.58 4.22
C ILE A 330 5.43 7.42 5.47
N GLU A 331 6.26 7.16 6.48
CA GLU A 331 6.32 7.94 7.69
C GLU A 331 7.39 9.04 7.57
N THR A 332 6.98 10.29 7.80
CA THR A 332 7.90 11.43 7.91
C THR A 332 8.23 11.73 9.38
N GLN A 333 9.22 12.56 9.60
CA GLN A 333 9.58 13.10 10.90
C GLN A 333 9.53 14.62 10.83
N GLY A 334 8.64 15.25 11.62
CA GLY A 334 8.46 16.69 11.62
C GLY A 334 8.02 17.27 10.27
N GLY A 335 7.28 16.51 9.46
CA GLY A 335 6.82 16.93 8.13
C GLY A 335 7.92 16.98 7.06
N ASP A 336 9.13 16.47 7.33
CA ASP A 336 10.25 16.51 6.38
C ASP A 336 10.03 15.54 5.22
N VAL A 337 9.53 16.07 4.10
CA VAL A 337 9.38 15.35 2.83
C VAL A 337 10.67 15.33 2.00
N SER A 338 11.71 16.07 2.41
CA SER A 338 13.00 16.16 1.71
C SER A 338 13.98 15.04 2.10
N ALA A 339 13.64 14.24 3.11
CA ALA A 339 14.39 13.07 3.52
C ALA A 339 14.51 12.05 2.38
N PHE A 340 15.47 11.13 2.48
CA PHE A 340 15.86 10.29 1.36
C PHE A 340 14.76 9.33 0.89
N VAL A 341 14.14 8.59 1.80
CA VAL A 341 13.06 7.64 1.44
C VAL A 341 11.80 8.35 0.95
N PRO A 342 11.27 9.40 1.61
CA PRO A 342 10.14 10.17 1.10
C PRO A 342 10.34 10.67 -0.33
N THR A 343 11.46 11.32 -0.63
CA THR A 343 11.74 11.86 -1.98
C THR A 343 11.77 10.77 -3.05
N ASN A 344 12.35 9.62 -2.73
CA ASN A 344 12.38 8.47 -3.63
C ASN A 344 10.96 7.98 -3.96
N VAL A 345 10.13 7.77 -2.95
CA VAL A 345 8.78 7.20 -3.15
C VAL A 345 7.83 8.21 -3.81
N ILE A 346 7.92 9.50 -3.48
CA ILE A 346 7.19 10.57 -4.19
C ILE A 346 7.51 10.56 -5.69
N SER A 347 8.77 10.32 -6.07
CA SER A 347 9.16 10.28 -7.49
C SER A 347 8.63 9.06 -8.24
N ILE A 348 8.43 7.92 -7.55
CA ILE A 348 7.96 6.67 -8.13
C ILE A 348 6.43 6.67 -8.28
N THR A 349 5.72 7.32 -7.37
CA THR A 349 4.24 7.27 -7.29
C THR A 349 3.58 8.27 -8.24
N ASP A 350 2.29 8.04 -8.51
CA ASP A 350 1.46 8.86 -9.40
C ASP A 350 0.78 10.02 -8.64
N GLY A 351 1.28 10.37 -7.50
CA GLY A 351 0.80 11.42 -6.62
C GLY A 351 0.93 11.04 -5.15
N GLN A 352 0.49 11.95 -4.28
CA GLN A 352 0.54 11.75 -2.83
C GLN A 352 -0.65 12.40 -2.11
N ILE A 353 -1.11 11.72 -1.06
CA ILE A 353 -2.02 12.24 -0.04
C ILE A 353 -1.15 12.65 1.15
N PHE A 354 -0.99 13.94 1.35
CA PHE A 354 -0.16 14.49 2.42
C PHE A 354 -1.01 14.75 3.68
N LEU A 355 -0.63 14.11 4.80
CA LEU A 355 -1.27 14.29 6.10
C LEU A 355 -0.42 15.19 6.98
N GLU A 356 -1.00 16.30 7.42
CA GLU A 356 -0.33 17.33 8.19
C GLU A 356 -0.66 17.24 9.68
N SER A 357 0.37 17.29 10.51
CA SER A 357 0.22 17.17 11.97
C SER A 357 -0.56 18.33 12.58
N ASP A 358 -0.39 19.54 12.05
CA ASP A 358 -1.10 20.74 12.55
C ASP A 358 -2.60 20.66 12.28
N LEU A 359 -2.99 20.16 11.09
CA LEU A 359 -4.40 19.90 10.78
C LEU A 359 -4.98 18.81 11.70
N PHE A 360 -4.22 17.75 11.94
CA PHE A 360 -4.65 16.66 12.83
C PHE A 360 -4.87 17.16 14.27
N ASN A 361 -3.94 17.95 14.77
CA ASN A 361 -3.98 18.52 16.13
C ASN A 361 -5.07 19.58 16.30
N SER A 362 -5.40 20.33 15.24
CA SER A 362 -6.54 21.27 15.22
C SER A 362 -7.90 20.59 15.08
N GLY A 363 -7.94 19.26 14.99
CA GLY A 363 -9.18 18.49 14.91
C GLY A 363 -9.75 18.33 13.51
N ILE A 364 -9.01 18.71 12.46
CA ILE A 364 -9.37 18.43 11.07
C ILE A 364 -8.95 17.01 10.73
N ARG A 365 -9.91 16.10 10.64
CA ARG A 365 -9.67 14.66 10.41
C ARG A 365 -10.64 14.11 9.37
N PRO A 366 -10.14 13.50 8.27
CA PRO A 366 -8.72 13.25 7.92
C PRO A 366 -7.92 14.55 7.74
N ALA A 367 -6.65 14.52 8.16
CA ALA A 367 -5.77 15.69 8.16
C ALA A 367 -5.12 15.92 6.78
N VAL A 368 -5.90 15.81 5.72
CA VAL A 368 -5.43 15.91 4.33
C VAL A 368 -5.11 17.37 3.99
N ASN A 369 -3.86 17.64 3.66
CA ASN A 369 -3.45 18.94 3.13
C ASN A 369 -3.76 19.00 1.63
N ALA A 370 -4.83 19.68 1.24
CA ALA A 370 -5.27 19.81 -0.15
C ALA A 370 -4.28 20.57 -1.06
N GLY A 371 -3.39 21.38 -0.50
CA GLY A 371 -2.37 22.12 -1.26
C GLY A 371 -1.16 21.28 -1.63
N LEU A 372 -0.73 20.40 -0.73
CA LEU A 372 0.42 19.51 -0.92
C LEU A 372 0.05 18.14 -1.50
N SER A 373 -1.23 17.79 -1.46
CA SER A 373 -1.73 16.54 -2.01
C SER A 373 -2.03 16.68 -3.51
N VAL A 374 -1.57 15.71 -4.29
CA VAL A 374 -1.67 15.73 -5.76
C VAL A 374 -2.00 14.34 -6.27
N SER A 375 -2.98 14.23 -7.18
CA SER A 375 -3.18 13.04 -8.01
C SER A 375 -2.83 13.37 -9.46
N ARG A 376 -1.87 12.63 -10.05
CA ARG A 376 -1.48 12.82 -11.46
C ARG A 376 -2.51 12.26 -12.44
N VAL A 377 -3.37 11.35 -12.01
CA VAL A 377 -4.49 10.83 -12.80
C VAL A 377 -5.68 11.80 -12.77
N GLY A 378 -5.96 12.37 -11.62
CA GLY A 378 -6.96 13.43 -11.46
C GLY A 378 -8.36 13.02 -11.90
N GLY A 379 -9.04 13.91 -12.61
CA GLY A 379 -10.45 13.73 -12.98
C GLY A 379 -10.78 12.55 -13.92
N ALA A 380 -9.78 11.86 -14.48
CA ALA A 380 -9.98 10.60 -15.19
C ALA A 380 -10.37 9.44 -14.24
N ALA A 381 -9.97 9.56 -12.97
CA ALA A 381 -10.27 8.61 -11.90
C ALA A 381 -11.45 9.08 -11.01
N GLN A 382 -12.38 9.84 -11.53
CA GLN A 382 -13.58 10.30 -10.81
C GLN A 382 -14.85 9.95 -11.56
N THR A 383 -15.90 9.64 -10.80
CA THR A 383 -17.28 9.63 -11.34
C THR A 383 -17.67 11.04 -11.77
N LYS A 384 -18.61 11.17 -12.69
CA LYS A 384 -19.03 12.48 -13.21
C LYS A 384 -19.54 13.42 -12.12
N ILE A 385 -20.30 12.90 -11.15
CA ILE A 385 -20.83 13.69 -10.03
C ILE A 385 -19.69 14.23 -9.16
N ILE A 386 -18.76 13.38 -8.74
CA ILE A 386 -17.64 13.79 -7.89
C ILE A 386 -16.70 14.74 -8.63
N LYS A 387 -16.44 14.52 -9.93
CA LYS A 387 -15.63 15.40 -10.75
C LYS A 387 -16.20 16.82 -10.86
N LYS A 388 -17.54 16.93 -11.07
CA LYS A 388 -18.20 18.21 -11.21
C LYS A 388 -18.25 18.98 -9.88
N LEU A 389 -18.56 18.29 -8.79
CA LEU A 389 -18.74 18.92 -7.48
C LEU A 389 -17.42 19.13 -6.74
N GLY A 390 -16.49 18.20 -6.84
CA GLY A 390 -15.19 18.29 -6.18
C GLY A 390 -14.31 19.44 -6.66
N GLY A 391 -14.45 19.85 -7.93
CA GLY A 391 -13.73 21.00 -8.48
C GLY A 391 -14.06 22.31 -7.77
N GLY A 392 -15.34 22.57 -7.49
CA GLY A 392 -15.80 23.73 -6.72
C GLY A 392 -15.27 23.73 -5.29
N THR A 393 -15.43 22.62 -4.61
CA THR A 393 -14.95 22.43 -3.23
C THR A 393 -13.45 22.65 -3.09
N ARG A 394 -12.66 22.14 -4.04
CA ARG A 394 -11.20 22.33 -4.06
C ARG A 394 -10.83 23.80 -4.23
N LEU A 395 -11.55 24.53 -5.07
CA LEU A 395 -11.34 25.97 -5.28
C LEU A 395 -11.66 26.77 -4.01
N ASP A 396 -12.79 26.51 -3.38
CA ASP A 396 -13.21 27.16 -2.12
C ASP A 396 -12.16 26.95 -1.01
N LEU A 397 -11.64 25.74 -0.86
CA LEU A 397 -10.59 25.43 0.11
C LEU A 397 -9.24 26.09 -0.21
N ALA A 398 -8.88 26.20 -1.48
CA ALA A 398 -7.66 26.89 -1.89
C ALA A 398 -7.74 28.39 -1.58
N GLN A 399 -8.85 29.03 -1.97
CA GLN A 399 -9.10 30.44 -1.67
C GLN A 399 -9.14 30.70 -0.16
N TYR A 400 -9.82 29.85 0.60
CA TYR A 400 -9.86 29.97 2.06
C TYR A 400 -8.46 29.97 2.68
N ARG A 401 -7.57 29.08 2.24
CA ARG A 401 -6.20 29.01 2.77
C ARG A 401 -5.40 30.27 2.51
N GLU A 402 -5.50 30.81 1.31
CA GLU A 402 -4.85 32.08 0.97
C GLU A 402 -5.38 33.22 1.81
N LEU A 403 -6.70 33.34 1.93
CA LEU A 403 -7.34 34.42 2.67
C LEU A 403 -7.19 34.29 4.19
N ALA A 404 -7.24 33.10 4.74
CA ALA A 404 -7.10 32.87 6.17
C ALA A 404 -5.73 33.30 6.73
N ALA A 405 -4.67 33.20 5.93
CA ALA A 405 -3.34 33.69 6.29
C ALA A 405 -3.31 35.23 6.40
N PHE A 406 -4.02 35.90 5.53
CA PHE A 406 -4.14 37.38 5.56
C PHE A 406 -5.12 37.86 6.64
N ALA A 407 -6.19 37.13 6.91
CA ALA A 407 -7.21 37.48 7.89
C ALA A 407 -6.67 37.63 9.33
N GLN A 408 -5.58 36.99 9.65
CA GLN A 408 -4.91 37.11 10.95
C GLN A 408 -4.26 38.49 11.16
N PHE A 409 -3.97 39.20 10.08
CA PHE A 409 -3.26 40.48 10.10
C PHE A 409 -4.11 41.70 9.71
N ALA A 410 -5.31 41.50 9.16
CA ALA A 410 -6.18 42.56 8.67
C ALA A 410 -7.31 42.88 9.65
N SER A 411 -7.33 44.13 10.17
CA SER A 411 -8.39 44.60 11.07
C SER A 411 -9.73 44.87 10.35
N ASP A 412 -9.71 45.16 9.04
CA ASP A 412 -10.89 45.46 8.23
C ASP A 412 -10.89 44.61 6.95
N LEU A 413 -11.69 43.54 6.97
CA LEU A 413 -11.98 42.76 5.79
C LEU A 413 -13.22 43.30 5.08
N ASP A 414 -13.18 43.39 3.76
CA ASP A 414 -14.37 43.67 2.97
C ASP A 414 -15.40 42.53 3.08
N GLU A 415 -16.66 42.81 2.81
CA GLU A 415 -17.77 41.85 2.96
C GLU A 415 -17.60 40.63 2.08
N SER A 416 -17.05 40.80 0.87
CA SER A 416 -16.77 39.70 -0.08
C SER A 416 -15.76 38.71 0.46
N THR A 417 -14.63 39.25 0.96
CA THR A 417 -13.55 38.42 1.55
C THR A 417 -14.04 37.71 2.82
N ARG A 418 -14.85 38.34 3.65
CA ARG A 418 -15.45 37.72 4.83
C ARG A 418 -16.33 36.55 4.46
N LYS A 419 -17.22 36.71 3.48
CA LYS A 419 -18.09 35.62 2.99
C LYS A 419 -17.28 34.43 2.45
N GLN A 420 -16.19 34.69 1.73
CA GLN A 420 -15.31 33.63 1.23
C GLN A 420 -14.62 32.87 2.37
N ILE A 421 -14.17 33.54 3.41
CA ILE A 421 -13.57 32.92 4.60
C ILE A 421 -14.61 32.07 5.33
N GLU A 422 -15.80 32.58 5.58
CA GLU A 422 -16.89 31.89 6.26
C GLU A 422 -17.32 30.63 5.48
N ARG A 423 -17.45 30.75 4.14
CA ARG A 423 -17.72 29.60 3.28
C ARG A 423 -16.62 28.56 3.35
N GLY A 424 -15.35 28.98 3.26
CA GLY A 424 -14.20 28.09 3.37
C GLY A 424 -14.10 27.36 4.73
N GLN A 425 -14.50 28.03 5.82
CA GLN A 425 -14.58 27.39 7.15
C GLN A 425 -15.64 26.28 7.17
N ARG A 426 -16.83 26.52 6.60
CA ARG A 426 -17.92 25.53 6.53
C ARG A 426 -17.54 24.35 5.64
N VAL A 427 -16.90 24.60 4.50
CA VAL A 427 -16.40 23.54 3.62
C VAL A 427 -15.29 22.74 4.31
N THR A 428 -14.39 23.40 5.05
CA THR A 428 -13.37 22.70 5.85
C THR A 428 -14.00 21.80 6.92
N GLU A 429 -15.04 22.28 7.59
CA GLU A 429 -15.78 21.49 8.58
C GLU A 429 -16.49 20.30 7.92
N LEU A 430 -17.13 20.51 6.76
CA LEU A 430 -17.77 19.46 5.99
C LEU A 430 -16.80 18.36 5.57
N MET A 431 -15.51 18.67 5.30
CA MET A 431 -14.52 17.66 4.90
C MET A 431 -14.12 16.73 6.05
N LYS A 432 -14.44 17.06 7.29
CA LYS A 432 -14.23 16.14 8.41
C LYS A 432 -15.11 14.89 8.27
N GLN A 433 -14.56 13.77 8.65
CA GLN A 433 -15.23 12.48 8.58
C GLN A 433 -14.72 11.56 9.67
N ASN A 434 -15.62 10.83 10.32
CA ASN A 434 -15.26 9.87 11.36
C ASN A 434 -14.49 8.68 10.75
N GLN A 435 -13.58 8.11 11.52
CA GLN A 435 -12.88 6.89 11.14
C GLN A 435 -13.87 5.71 11.01
N TYR A 436 -13.57 4.81 10.10
CA TYR A 436 -14.36 3.60 9.84
C TYR A 436 -15.82 3.88 9.43
N SER A 437 -16.01 5.01 8.78
CA SER A 437 -17.33 5.45 8.28
C SER A 437 -17.20 5.98 6.85
N PRO A 438 -16.76 5.16 5.90
CA PRO A 438 -16.66 5.57 4.52
C PRO A 438 -18.05 5.85 3.94
N MET A 439 -18.13 6.84 3.03
CA MET A 439 -19.36 7.27 2.37
C MET A 439 -19.41 6.74 0.94
N SER A 440 -20.62 6.43 0.49
CA SER A 440 -20.87 6.10 -0.92
C SER A 440 -20.72 7.34 -1.83
N VAL A 441 -20.62 7.11 -3.14
CA VAL A 441 -20.57 8.18 -4.15
C VAL A 441 -21.78 9.11 -4.06
N ALA A 442 -22.97 8.54 -3.85
CA ALA A 442 -24.20 9.31 -3.73
C ALA A 442 -24.22 10.18 -2.47
N GLU A 443 -23.82 9.64 -1.32
CA GLU A 443 -23.72 10.39 -0.07
C GLU A 443 -22.73 11.56 -0.18
N MET A 444 -21.54 11.29 -0.72
CA MET A 444 -20.55 12.36 -0.99
C MET A 444 -21.11 13.40 -1.97
N GLY A 445 -21.76 12.95 -3.04
CA GLY A 445 -22.37 13.81 -4.03
C GLY A 445 -23.41 14.76 -3.44
N VAL A 446 -24.27 14.29 -2.54
CA VAL A 446 -25.26 15.12 -1.83
C VAL A 446 -24.58 16.13 -0.93
N SER A 447 -23.59 15.72 -0.14
CA SER A 447 -22.85 16.65 0.75
C SER A 447 -22.11 17.75 -0.04
N LEU A 448 -21.41 17.38 -1.11
CA LEU A 448 -20.70 18.33 -1.96
C LEU A 448 -21.64 19.26 -2.72
N HIS A 449 -22.82 18.75 -3.14
CA HIS A 449 -23.85 19.56 -3.77
C HIS A 449 -24.39 20.63 -2.80
N ALA A 450 -24.66 20.23 -1.55
CA ALA A 450 -25.12 21.17 -0.52
C ALA A 450 -24.11 22.30 -0.29
N ALA A 451 -22.81 22.00 -0.27
CA ALA A 451 -21.76 23.01 -0.16
C ALA A 451 -21.69 23.93 -1.37
N ASN A 452 -21.70 23.38 -2.58
CA ASN A 452 -21.49 24.14 -3.82
C ASN A 452 -22.68 25.08 -4.15
N GLU A 453 -23.91 24.64 -3.87
CA GLU A 453 -25.13 25.45 -4.12
C GLU A 453 -25.47 26.40 -2.95
N GLY A 454 -24.60 26.51 -1.93
CA GLY A 454 -24.72 27.52 -0.86
C GLY A 454 -25.69 27.15 0.27
N PHE A 455 -26.18 25.91 0.34
CA PHE A 455 -27.09 25.48 1.41
C PHE A 455 -26.46 25.48 2.81
N LEU A 456 -25.15 25.62 2.90
CA LEU A 456 -24.42 25.69 4.17
C LEU A 456 -24.12 27.15 4.59
N ASP A 457 -24.37 28.14 3.72
CA ASP A 457 -23.87 29.51 3.92
C ASP A 457 -24.51 30.22 5.14
N ASP A 458 -25.72 29.85 5.49
CA ASP A 458 -26.45 30.42 6.65
C ASP A 458 -26.28 29.57 7.94
N LEU A 459 -25.55 28.45 7.88
CA LEU A 459 -25.34 27.59 9.03
C LEU A 459 -24.14 28.05 9.89
N GLU A 460 -24.26 27.89 11.20
CA GLU A 460 -23.10 27.99 12.09
C GLU A 460 -22.13 26.85 11.81
N VAL A 461 -20.81 27.14 11.81
CA VAL A 461 -19.77 26.15 11.49
C VAL A 461 -19.87 24.88 12.33
N ASN A 462 -20.18 25.00 13.62
CA ASN A 462 -20.33 23.88 14.55
C ASN A 462 -21.54 22.98 14.25
N LYS A 463 -22.50 23.45 13.45
CA LYS A 463 -23.71 22.70 13.06
C LYS A 463 -23.56 21.95 11.72
N VAL A 464 -22.54 22.21 10.95
CA VAL A 464 -22.36 21.67 9.59
C VAL A 464 -22.38 20.13 9.58
N LEU A 465 -21.64 19.48 10.47
CA LEU A 465 -21.61 18.02 10.55
C LEU A 465 -22.94 17.41 11.03
N ALA A 466 -23.64 18.08 11.96
CA ALA A 466 -24.95 17.65 12.40
C ALA A 466 -26.00 17.77 11.28
N PHE A 467 -25.95 18.86 10.51
CA PHE A 467 -26.76 19.05 9.31
C PHE A 467 -26.48 17.96 8.27
N GLU A 468 -25.20 17.69 7.96
CA GLU A 468 -24.82 16.61 7.04
C GLU A 468 -25.39 15.25 7.47
N ALA A 469 -25.20 14.87 8.74
CA ALA A 469 -25.68 13.59 9.26
C ALA A 469 -27.22 13.46 9.15
N ALA A 470 -27.96 14.52 9.47
CA ALA A 470 -29.40 14.53 9.35
C ALA A 470 -29.87 14.51 7.88
N LEU A 471 -29.20 15.27 7.01
CA LEU A 471 -29.46 15.25 5.57
C LEU A 471 -29.24 13.86 4.98
N GLN A 472 -28.14 13.19 5.32
CA GLN A 472 -27.87 11.83 4.86
C GLN A 472 -28.94 10.83 5.35
N SER A 473 -29.37 10.95 6.60
CA SER A 473 -30.46 10.13 7.13
C SER A 473 -31.78 10.35 6.39
N TYR A 474 -32.11 11.61 6.11
CA TYR A 474 -33.29 11.97 5.32
C TYR A 474 -33.21 11.40 3.89
N MET A 475 -32.08 11.57 3.21
CA MET A 475 -31.87 11.06 1.86
C MET A 475 -32.00 9.53 1.80
N LYS A 476 -31.47 8.82 2.77
CA LYS A 476 -31.59 7.35 2.87
C LYS A 476 -33.04 6.89 3.07
N SER A 477 -33.84 7.64 3.83
CA SER A 477 -35.21 7.27 4.12
C SER A 477 -36.19 7.68 3.03
N ALA A 478 -36.08 8.88 2.48
CA ALA A 478 -37.05 9.48 1.56
C ALA A 478 -36.65 9.37 0.08
N HIS A 479 -35.35 9.26 -0.23
CA HIS A 479 -34.81 9.31 -1.60
C HIS A 479 -33.83 8.16 -1.89
N ALA A 480 -34.09 6.96 -1.37
CA ALA A 480 -33.25 5.78 -1.54
C ALA A 480 -33.00 5.42 -3.01
N ASP A 481 -34.02 5.55 -3.87
CA ASP A 481 -33.90 5.26 -5.30
C ASP A 481 -32.98 6.25 -6.03
N LEU A 482 -33.00 7.53 -5.63
CA LEU A 482 -32.09 8.54 -6.17
C LEU A 482 -30.63 8.22 -5.79
N LEU A 483 -30.39 7.89 -4.52
CA LEU A 483 -29.05 7.48 -4.05
C LEU A 483 -28.57 6.23 -4.79
N LYS A 484 -29.44 5.25 -4.99
CA LYS A 484 -29.10 4.05 -5.75
C LYS A 484 -28.74 4.38 -7.19
N THR A 485 -29.53 5.22 -7.86
CA THR A 485 -29.25 5.64 -9.25
C THR A 485 -27.90 6.33 -9.36
N ILE A 486 -27.55 7.22 -8.41
CA ILE A 486 -26.26 7.91 -8.40
C ILE A 486 -25.11 6.92 -8.14
N ASN A 487 -25.27 5.97 -7.22
CA ASN A 487 -24.24 4.97 -6.95
C ASN A 487 -23.99 4.05 -8.16
N ASP A 488 -25.05 3.66 -8.87
CA ASP A 488 -24.97 2.74 -10.01
C ASP A 488 -24.38 3.44 -11.26
N THR A 489 -24.69 4.71 -11.49
CA THR A 489 -24.30 5.44 -12.70
C THR A 489 -23.11 6.37 -12.53
N GLY A 490 -22.90 6.89 -11.31
CA GLY A 490 -21.94 7.96 -11.04
C GLY A 490 -22.21 9.25 -11.80
N ASP A 491 -23.41 9.40 -12.39
CA ASP A 491 -23.77 10.52 -13.25
C ASP A 491 -24.26 11.76 -12.47
N TYR A 492 -24.20 12.91 -13.12
CA TYR A 492 -24.71 14.19 -12.62
C TYR A 492 -25.42 14.94 -13.74
N SER A 493 -26.53 14.36 -14.20
CA SER A 493 -27.42 14.97 -15.18
C SER A 493 -28.20 16.14 -14.55
N ASN A 494 -28.83 16.97 -15.38
CA ASN A 494 -29.68 18.07 -14.87
C ASN A 494 -30.86 17.52 -14.04
N GLU A 495 -31.38 16.35 -14.37
CA GLU A 495 -32.45 15.69 -13.62
C GLU A 495 -31.98 15.30 -12.21
N ILE A 496 -30.80 14.67 -12.12
CA ILE A 496 -30.19 14.30 -10.83
C ILE A 496 -29.87 15.56 -10.02
N LYS A 497 -29.30 16.59 -10.67
CA LYS A 497 -29.03 17.87 -10.00
C LYS A 497 -30.30 18.46 -9.39
N GLN A 498 -31.38 18.57 -10.16
CA GLN A 498 -32.67 19.09 -9.71
C GLN A 498 -33.29 18.25 -8.62
N ALA A 499 -33.20 16.93 -8.73
CA ALA A 499 -33.71 16.01 -7.71
C ALA A 499 -33.00 16.17 -6.37
N ILE A 500 -31.65 16.27 -6.37
CA ILE A 500 -30.88 16.53 -5.15
C ILE A 500 -31.25 17.90 -4.57
N GLN A 501 -31.31 18.94 -5.39
CA GLN A 501 -31.64 20.29 -4.96
C GLN A 501 -33.04 20.34 -4.30
N SER A 502 -34.05 19.79 -4.96
CA SER A 502 -35.43 19.75 -4.43
C SER A 502 -35.54 18.96 -3.12
N ALA A 503 -34.77 17.87 -3.00
CA ALA A 503 -34.70 17.09 -1.77
C ALA A 503 -34.09 17.89 -0.61
N ILE A 504 -32.99 18.60 -0.84
CA ILE A 504 -32.34 19.45 0.18
C ILE A 504 -33.24 20.63 0.57
N GLU A 505 -33.87 21.31 -0.40
CA GLU A 505 -34.82 22.40 -0.12
C GLU A 505 -36.00 21.94 0.72
N THR A 506 -36.53 20.75 0.45
CA THR A 506 -37.61 20.15 1.24
C THR A 506 -37.14 19.81 2.64
N PHE A 507 -35.95 19.25 2.78
CA PHE A 507 -35.33 18.93 4.06
C PHE A 507 -35.14 20.19 4.93
N ILE A 508 -34.64 21.29 4.36
CA ILE A 508 -34.44 22.56 5.08
C ILE A 508 -35.78 23.18 5.51
N LYS A 509 -36.81 23.12 4.67
CA LYS A 509 -38.15 23.63 5.02
C LYS A 509 -38.84 22.86 6.15
N THR A 510 -38.52 21.60 6.31
CA THR A 510 -39.12 20.73 7.32
C THR A 510 -38.36 20.68 8.64
N ASN A 511 -37.15 21.22 8.68
CA ASN A 511 -36.27 21.21 9.85
C ASN A 511 -35.70 22.61 10.09
N SER A 512 -35.64 23.05 11.35
CA SER A 512 -34.96 24.29 11.74
C SER A 512 -33.51 24.02 12.13
N TRP A 513 -32.59 24.74 11.54
CA TRP A 513 -31.15 24.57 11.75
C TRP A 513 -30.48 25.81 12.36
#